data_ac4e8e047b8ee07a3b4ffd7b8218cb08
#
_entry.id   ac4e8e047b8ee07a3b4ffd7b8218cb08
#
_cell.length_a   1.000
_cell.length_b   1.000
_cell.length_c   1.000
_cell.angle_alpha   90.00
_cell.angle_beta   90.00
_cell.angle_gamma   90.00
#
_symmetry.space_group_name_H-M   'P 1'
#
loop_
_entity.id
_entity.type
_entity.pdbx_description
1 polymer ?
#
loop_
_entity_poly.entity_id
_entity_poly.type
_entity_poly.pdbx_seq_one_letter_code
_entity_poly.pdbx_strand_id
1 'polypeptide(L)'
;IQKRDKLNRLIQNYYASDNKLLPVIITGSNTSLTQAFLLALQQTLKENDLLNIMPDTNYKAAVSVIERWKNDFPDTYQQFKNKIADSISSFISRLEDYDIKAYEEFERIYPSLTAGSTFNPFVGFDVVQLYESVVQALKAHGYTGVYVIYDEFSKYLEANISEASV
;
A
#
# COMPACT_ATOMS: atom_id res chain seq x y z
N ILE A 1 -28.91 13.89 28.15
CA ILE A 1 -29.62 14.55 27.04
C ILE A 1 -28.59 15.41 26.24
N GLN A 2 -27.90 16.36 26.86
CA GLN A 2 -27.01 17.33 26.19
C GLN A 2 -25.84 16.72 25.38
N LYS A 3 -25.25 15.62 25.84
CA LYS A 3 -24.15 14.90 25.08
C LYS A 3 -24.67 14.24 23.82
N ARG A 4 -25.87 13.69 23.86
CA ARG A 4 -26.50 13.02 22.72
C ARG A 4 -26.90 14.03 21.62
N ASP A 5 -27.38 15.20 22.01
CA ASP A 5 -27.75 16.27 21.08
C ASP A 5 -26.49 16.85 20.38
N LYS A 6 -25.39 16.99 21.13
CA LYS A 6 -24.12 17.43 20.55
C LYS A 6 -23.56 16.40 19.54
N LEU A 7 -23.66 15.10 19.86
CA LEU A 7 -23.24 14.03 18.96
C LEU A 7 -24.11 13.99 17.69
N ASN A 8 -25.42 14.09 17.85
CA ASN A 8 -26.35 14.12 16.72
C ASN A 8 -26.08 15.32 15.79
N ARG A 9 -25.78 16.51 16.33
CA ARG A 9 -25.41 17.69 15.54
C ARG A 9 -24.08 17.46 14.78
N LEU A 10 -23.10 16.85 15.42
CA LEU A 10 -21.83 16.53 14.76
C LEU A 10 -22.03 15.53 13.62
N ILE A 11 -22.84 14.51 13.83
CA ILE A 11 -23.20 13.51 12.81
C ILE A 11 -23.96 14.18 11.66
N GLN A 12 -24.97 15.03 11.95
CA GLN A 12 -25.71 15.75 10.93
C GLN A 12 -24.83 16.73 10.15
N ASN A 13 -23.92 17.44 10.82
CA ASN A 13 -22.96 18.32 10.17
C ASN A 13 -21.98 17.52 9.29
N TYR A 14 -21.58 16.33 9.71
CA TYR A 14 -20.73 15.44 8.92
C TYR A 14 -21.43 14.98 7.64
N TYR A 15 -22.69 14.54 7.75
CA TYR A 15 -23.49 14.12 6.58
C TYR A 15 -23.93 15.29 5.69
N ALA A 16 -24.07 16.50 6.24
CA ALA A 16 -24.39 17.70 5.48
C ALA A 16 -23.17 18.36 4.82
N SER A 17 -21.96 18.04 5.30
CA SER A 17 -20.72 18.40 4.62
C SER A 17 -20.39 17.33 3.58
N ASP A 18 -20.01 17.72 2.37
CA ASP A 18 -19.52 16.82 1.31
C ASP A 18 -18.19 16.13 1.68
N ASN A 19 -17.93 15.96 2.97
CA ASN A 19 -16.71 15.39 3.52
C ASN A 19 -16.78 13.85 3.48
N LYS A 20 -16.35 13.28 2.37
CA LYS A 20 -16.20 11.84 2.22
C LYS A 20 -14.77 11.43 2.62
N LEU A 21 -14.64 10.68 3.72
CA LEU A 21 -13.37 10.11 4.14
C LEU A 21 -13.26 8.65 3.69
N LEU A 22 -12.08 8.24 3.24
CA LEU A 22 -11.78 6.85 2.91
C LEU A 22 -11.30 6.13 4.17
N PRO A 23 -12.03 5.11 4.68
CA PRO A 23 -11.60 4.36 5.86
C PRO A 23 -10.46 3.40 5.50
N VAL A 24 -9.34 3.51 6.21
CA VAL A 24 -8.19 2.60 6.13
C VAL A 24 -8.14 1.80 7.42
N ILE A 25 -8.36 0.49 7.34
CA ILE A 25 -8.42 -0.40 8.50
C ILE A 25 -7.10 -1.15 8.61
N ILE A 26 -6.40 -0.96 9.73
CA ILE A 26 -5.20 -1.70 10.07
C ILE A 26 -5.61 -2.79 11.07
N THR A 27 -5.49 -4.04 10.65
CA THR A 27 -5.66 -5.20 11.52
C THR A 27 -4.31 -5.59 12.12
N GLY A 28 -4.32 -6.06 13.36
CA GLY A 28 -3.10 -6.43 14.09
C GLY A 28 -2.19 -7.31 13.24
N SER A 29 -0.92 -6.93 13.12
CA SER A 29 0.06 -7.64 12.32
C SER A 29 1.36 -7.83 13.09
N ASN A 30 2.06 -8.93 12.80
CA ASN A 30 3.43 -9.19 13.26
C ASN A 30 4.48 -8.42 12.42
N THR A 31 4.06 -7.41 11.66
CA THR A 31 4.91 -6.57 10.82
C THR A 31 5.23 -5.25 11.53
N SER A 32 6.23 -4.52 11.04
CA SER A 32 6.50 -3.18 11.55
C SER A 32 5.28 -2.27 11.36
N LEU A 33 5.11 -1.28 12.24
CA LEU A 33 4.00 -0.32 12.18
C LEU A 33 3.92 0.36 10.80
N THR A 34 5.07 0.81 10.29
CA THR A 34 5.17 1.41 8.95
C THR A 34 4.61 0.48 7.87
N GLN A 35 5.01 -0.79 7.88
CA GLN A 35 4.55 -1.76 6.90
C GLN A 35 3.04 -2.04 7.04
N ALA A 36 2.52 -2.10 8.28
CA ALA A 36 1.09 -2.28 8.51
C ALA A 36 0.26 -1.13 7.90
N PHE A 37 0.70 0.12 8.08
CA PHE A 37 0.06 1.30 7.47
C PHE A 37 0.08 1.25 5.93
N LEU A 38 1.21 0.86 5.35
CA LEU A 38 1.37 0.79 3.90
C LEU A 38 0.50 -0.29 3.28
N LEU A 39 0.50 -1.49 3.86
CA LEU A 39 -0.32 -2.60 3.38
C LEU A 39 -1.82 -2.30 3.51
N ALA A 40 -2.25 -1.71 4.64
CA ALA A 40 -3.64 -1.33 4.85
C ALA A 40 -4.10 -0.28 3.83
N LEU A 41 -3.27 0.73 3.53
CA LEU A 41 -3.57 1.73 2.51
C LEU A 41 -3.70 1.09 1.13
N GLN A 42 -2.74 0.26 0.74
CA GLN A 42 -2.77 -0.45 -0.55
C GLN A 42 -4.03 -1.31 -0.69
N GLN A 43 -4.35 -2.09 0.34
CA GLN A 43 -5.54 -2.93 0.34
C GLN A 43 -6.82 -2.11 0.21
N THR A 44 -6.93 -1.01 0.97
CA THR A 44 -8.09 -0.12 0.91
C THR A 44 -8.25 0.50 -0.48
N LEU A 45 -7.18 0.96 -1.09
CA LEU A 45 -7.23 1.53 -2.45
C LEU A 45 -7.60 0.47 -3.49
N LYS A 46 -7.09 -0.76 -3.35
CA LYS A 46 -7.45 -1.90 -4.22
C LYS A 46 -8.95 -2.23 -4.12
N GLU A 47 -9.50 -2.30 -2.90
CA GLU A 47 -10.91 -2.62 -2.66
C GLU A 47 -11.88 -1.55 -3.16
N ASN A 48 -11.42 -0.32 -3.34
CA ASN A 48 -12.23 0.80 -3.84
C ASN A 48 -11.94 1.16 -5.30
N ASP A 49 -11.22 0.33 -6.04
CA ASP A 49 -10.81 0.57 -7.43
C ASP A 49 -9.99 1.87 -7.62
N LEU A 50 -9.22 2.24 -6.59
CA LEU A 50 -8.41 3.46 -6.53
C LEU A 50 -6.90 3.16 -6.55
N LEU A 51 -6.48 1.97 -6.94
CA LEU A 51 -5.06 1.60 -6.91
C LEU A 51 -4.20 2.46 -7.84
N ASN A 52 -4.81 3.00 -8.90
CA ASN A 52 -4.17 3.91 -9.84
C ASN A 52 -3.74 5.25 -9.23
N ILE A 53 -4.28 5.62 -8.06
CA ILE A 53 -3.87 6.82 -7.34
C ILE A 53 -2.75 6.55 -6.32
N MET A 54 -2.38 5.27 -6.10
CA MET A 54 -1.13 5.00 -5.40
C MET A 54 -0.02 5.74 -6.13
N PRO A 55 0.80 6.53 -5.42
CA PRO A 55 1.99 7.07 -6.05
C PRO A 55 2.71 5.94 -6.77
N ASP A 56 3.32 6.23 -7.89
CA ASP A 56 4.03 5.33 -8.84
C ASP A 56 4.95 4.26 -8.19
N THR A 57 5.05 4.28 -6.88
CA THR A 57 6.04 3.58 -6.06
C THR A 57 6.04 2.09 -6.25
N ASN A 58 4.86 1.45 -6.26
CA ASN A 58 4.78 -0.02 -6.38
C ASN A 58 5.25 -0.49 -7.75
N TYR A 59 4.75 0.15 -8.78
CA TYR A 59 5.06 -0.17 -10.17
C TYR A 59 6.50 0.21 -10.51
N LYS A 60 6.93 1.41 -10.14
CA LYS A 60 8.33 1.86 -10.31
C LYS A 60 9.31 1.01 -9.51
N ALA A 61 8.96 0.60 -8.30
CA ALA A 61 9.79 -0.31 -7.52
C ALA A 61 9.93 -1.67 -8.20
N ALA A 62 8.85 -2.23 -8.76
CA ALA A 62 8.91 -3.47 -9.52
C ALA A 62 9.79 -3.34 -10.77
N VAL A 63 9.63 -2.26 -11.54
CA VAL A 63 10.48 -1.97 -12.73
C VAL A 63 11.94 -1.82 -12.31
N SER A 64 12.22 -1.07 -11.25
CA SER A 64 13.60 -0.87 -10.73
C SER A 64 14.26 -2.19 -10.31
N VAL A 65 13.50 -3.11 -9.72
CA VAL A 65 14.00 -4.46 -9.37
C VAL A 65 14.31 -5.27 -10.61
N ILE A 66 13.45 -5.23 -11.63
CA ILE A 66 13.70 -5.93 -12.90
C ILE A 66 14.94 -5.38 -13.59
N GLU A 67 15.10 -4.06 -13.61
CA GLU A 67 16.31 -3.41 -14.17
C GLU A 67 17.56 -3.75 -13.37
N ARG A 68 17.46 -3.78 -12.04
CA ARG A 68 18.57 -4.23 -11.19
C ARG A 68 18.95 -5.69 -11.47
N TRP A 69 17.98 -6.59 -11.61
CA TRP A 69 18.27 -7.97 -12.00
C TRP A 69 18.97 -8.04 -13.35
N LYS A 70 18.54 -7.24 -14.33
CA LYS A 70 19.18 -7.17 -15.64
C LYS A 70 20.64 -6.75 -15.55
N ASN A 71 20.98 -5.80 -14.68
CA ASN A 71 22.32 -5.23 -14.58
C ASN A 71 23.24 -6.04 -13.65
N ASP A 72 22.72 -6.45 -12.48
CA ASP A 72 23.55 -6.99 -11.39
C ASP A 72 23.36 -8.50 -11.19
N PHE A 73 22.25 -9.08 -11.66
CA PHE A 73 21.87 -10.48 -11.42
C PHE A 73 21.32 -11.14 -12.69
N PRO A 74 22.16 -11.33 -13.74
CA PRO A 74 21.69 -11.79 -15.06
C PRO A 74 21.00 -13.16 -15.03
N ASP A 75 21.41 -14.06 -14.14
CA ASP A 75 20.76 -15.37 -13.98
C ASP A 75 19.34 -15.25 -13.43
N THR A 76 19.13 -14.39 -12.43
CA THR A 76 17.81 -14.09 -11.87
C THR A 76 16.91 -13.42 -12.91
N TYR A 77 17.47 -12.49 -13.68
CA TYR A 77 16.78 -11.84 -14.77
C TYR A 77 16.32 -12.84 -15.85
N GLN A 78 17.19 -13.79 -16.22
CA GLN A 78 16.83 -14.83 -17.18
C GLN A 78 15.75 -15.77 -16.64
N GLN A 79 15.81 -16.14 -15.36
CA GLN A 79 14.78 -16.92 -14.71
C GLN A 79 13.43 -16.16 -14.66
N PHE A 80 13.45 -14.85 -14.40
CA PHE A 80 12.26 -14.00 -14.45
C PHE A 80 11.64 -14.03 -15.85
N LYS A 81 12.43 -13.79 -16.90
CA LYS A 81 11.97 -13.86 -18.29
C LYS A 81 11.28 -15.17 -18.65
N ASN A 82 11.77 -16.28 -18.11
CA ASN A 82 11.20 -17.60 -18.38
C ASN A 82 9.88 -17.87 -17.61
N LYS A 83 9.55 -17.05 -16.63
CA LYS A 83 8.35 -17.20 -15.80
C LYS A 83 7.19 -16.31 -16.21
N ILE A 84 7.45 -15.23 -16.95
CA ILE A 84 6.42 -14.34 -17.49
C ILE A 84 5.95 -14.88 -18.85
N ALA A 85 4.67 -14.65 -19.15
CA ALA A 85 4.07 -15.08 -20.42
C ALA A 85 4.43 -14.15 -21.58
N ASP A 86 4.64 -12.88 -21.29
CA ASP A 86 4.90 -11.83 -22.27
C ASP A 86 6.41 -11.64 -22.52
N SER A 87 6.75 -10.84 -23.53
CA SER A 87 8.12 -10.32 -23.63
C SER A 87 8.42 -9.38 -22.45
N ILE A 88 9.67 -9.33 -22.02
CA ILE A 88 10.07 -8.48 -20.90
C ILE A 88 9.77 -6.99 -21.14
N SER A 89 9.91 -6.52 -22.38
CA SER A 89 9.60 -5.14 -22.75
C SER A 89 8.09 -4.85 -22.62
N SER A 90 7.25 -5.79 -23.08
CA SER A 90 5.80 -5.68 -22.89
C SER A 90 5.40 -5.71 -21.43
N PHE A 91 6.03 -6.57 -20.64
CA PHE A 91 5.78 -6.67 -19.21
C PHE A 91 6.15 -5.38 -18.46
N ILE A 92 7.30 -4.79 -18.75
CA ILE A 92 7.73 -3.50 -18.17
C ILE A 92 6.77 -2.39 -18.61
N SER A 93 6.39 -2.32 -19.88
CA SER A 93 5.42 -1.32 -20.37
C SER A 93 4.08 -1.43 -19.63
N ARG A 94 3.58 -2.65 -19.40
CA ARG A 94 2.35 -2.86 -18.62
C ARG A 94 2.50 -2.37 -17.17
N LEU A 95 3.66 -2.56 -16.53
CA LEU A 95 3.92 -1.99 -15.21
C LEU A 95 3.95 -0.46 -15.23
N GLU A 96 4.58 0.14 -16.24
CA GLU A 96 4.62 1.60 -16.43
C GLU A 96 3.24 2.19 -16.72
N ASP A 97 2.35 1.41 -17.35
CA ASP A 97 0.94 1.74 -17.60
C ASP A 97 0.01 1.40 -16.41
N TYR A 98 0.57 1.05 -15.25
CA TYR A 98 -0.17 0.71 -14.02
C TYR A 98 -1.11 -0.49 -14.16
N ASP A 99 -0.77 -1.48 -15.00
CA ASP A 99 -1.53 -2.73 -15.12
C ASP A 99 -1.40 -3.57 -13.84
N ILE A 100 -2.51 -3.64 -13.09
CA ILE A 100 -2.58 -4.39 -11.84
C ILE A 100 -2.26 -5.88 -12.02
N LYS A 101 -2.62 -6.47 -13.15
CA LYS A 101 -2.35 -7.90 -13.42
C LYS A 101 -0.86 -8.15 -13.61
N ALA A 102 -0.15 -7.23 -14.27
CA ALA A 102 1.31 -7.30 -14.39
C ALA A 102 1.98 -7.17 -13.02
N TYR A 103 1.48 -6.29 -12.17
CA TYR A 103 2.00 -6.12 -10.82
C TYR A 103 1.75 -7.36 -9.94
N GLU A 104 0.52 -7.90 -9.94
CA GLU A 104 0.17 -9.13 -9.21
C GLU A 104 0.99 -10.34 -9.70
N GLU A 105 1.25 -10.43 -11.00
CA GLU A 105 2.12 -11.45 -11.58
C GLU A 105 3.57 -11.29 -11.11
N PHE A 106 4.09 -10.06 -11.05
CA PHE A 106 5.42 -9.78 -10.50
C PHE A 106 5.50 -10.19 -9.03
N GLU A 107 4.55 -9.77 -8.19
CA GLU A 107 4.52 -10.13 -6.76
C GLU A 107 4.49 -11.64 -6.55
N ARG A 108 3.76 -12.37 -7.38
CA ARG A 108 3.66 -13.85 -7.31
C ARG A 108 4.97 -14.54 -7.71
N ILE A 109 5.71 -13.99 -8.68
CA ILE A 109 6.97 -14.57 -9.17
C ILE A 109 8.13 -14.24 -8.23
N TYR A 110 8.15 -13.04 -7.65
CA TYR A 110 9.27 -12.48 -6.89
C TYR A 110 9.82 -13.42 -5.80
N PRO A 111 9.01 -14.05 -4.93
CA PRO A 111 9.51 -14.96 -3.89
C PRO A 111 10.32 -16.13 -4.44
N SER A 112 9.92 -16.65 -5.61
CA SER A 112 10.59 -17.79 -6.23
C SER A 112 12.00 -17.45 -6.76
N LEU A 113 12.33 -16.17 -6.90
CA LEU A 113 13.60 -15.65 -7.39
C LEU A 113 14.48 -15.04 -6.28
N THR A 114 13.89 -14.87 -5.09
CA THR A 114 14.53 -14.15 -3.98
C THR A 114 14.55 -14.97 -2.68
N ALA A 115 14.73 -16.28 -2.80
CA ALA A 115 14.81 -17.23 -1.67
C ALA A 115 13.58 -17.11 -0.71
N GLY A 116 12.38 -16.91 -1.27
CA GLY A 116 11.15 -16.84 -0.50
C GLY A 116 10.82 -15.47 0.08
N SER A 117 11.61 -14.43 -0.19
CA SER A 117 11.33 -13.07 0.28
C SER A 117 10.09 -12.49 -0.40
N THR A 118 9.20 -11.88 0.38
CA THR A 118 8.08 -11.10 -0.18
C THR A 118 8.56 -9.78 -0.76
N PHE A 119 7.98 -9.38 -1.90
CA PHE A 119 8.26 -8.08 -2.45
C PHE A 119 7.73 -6.98 -1.54
N ASN A 120 8.59 -6.04 -1.18
CA ASN A 120 8.22 -4.86 -0.42
C ASN A 120 8.57 -3.61 -1.23
N PRO A 121 7.60 -2.99 -1.92
CA PRO A 121 7.84 -1.80 -2.73
C PRO A 121 8.18 -0.56 -1.90
N PHE A 122 7.99 -0.62 -0.58
CA PHE A 122 8.09 0.52 0.33
C PHE A 122 9.42 0.60 1.09
N VAL A 123 10.41 -0.17 0.68
CA VAL A 123 11.75 -0.07 1.29
C VAL A 123 12.33 1.31 1.04
N GLY A 124 12.51 2.07 2.13
CA GLY A 124 13.04 3.44 2.09
C GLY A 124 12.00 4.54 1.89
N PHE A 125 10.70 4.23 1.87
CA PHE A 125 9.63 5.24 1.79
C PHE A 125 9.25 5.80 3.16
N ASP A 126 8.99 7.11 3.18
CA ASP A 126 8.33 7.77 4.30
C ASP A 126 6.80 7.55 4.19
N VAL A 127 6.24 6.84 5.17
CA VAL A 127 4.81 6.53 5.22
C VAL A 127 3.94 7.78 5.28
N VAL A 128 4.41 8.84 5.94
CA VAL A 128 3.67 10.10 6.05
C VAL A 128 3.55 10.77 4.70
N GLN A 129 4.66 10.90 3.97
CA GLN A 129 4.67 11.48 2.61
C GLN A 129 3.79 10.67 1.65
N LEU A 130 3.76 9.34 1.78
CA LEU A 130 2.91 8.50 0.97
C LEU A 130 1.42 8.78 1.24
N TYR A 131 1.02 8.81 2.52
CA TYR A 131 -0.36 9.13 2.89
C TYR A 131 -0.77 10.53 2.44
N GLU A 132 0.09 11.53 2.58
CA GLU A 132 -0.14 12.90 2.09
C GLU A 132 -0.36 12.93 0.57
N SER A 133 0.46 12.22 -0.18
CA SER A 133 0.33 12.11 -1.64
C SER A 133 -0.98 11.46 -2.05
N VAL A 134 -1.36 10.37 -1.38
CA VAL A 134 -2.63 9.67 -1.61
C VAL A 134 -3.82 10.57 -1.26
N VAL A 135 -3.78 11.27 -0.11
CA VAL A 135 -4.85 12.21 0.28
C VAL A 135 -5.03 13.32 -0.77
N GLN A 136 -3.95 13.85 -1.33
CA GLN A 136 -4.06 14.85 -2.40
C GLN A 136 -4.70 14.25 -3.67
N ALA A 137 -4.31 13.05 -4.07
CA ALA A 137 -4.88 12.38 -5.24
C ALA A 137 -6.36 12.00 -5.02
N LEU A 138 -6.75 11.60 -3.81
CA LEU A 138 -8.13 11.26 -3.44
C LEU A 138 -9.11 12.43 -3.63
N LYS A 139 -8.66 13.68 -3.56
CA LYS A 139 -9.53 14.85 -3.78
C LYS A 139 -10.16 14.87 -5.16
N ALA A 140 -9.44 14.41 -6.20
CA ALA A 140 -9.96 14.28 -7.55
C ALA A 140 -11.06 13.19 -7.67
N HIS A 141 -11.14 12.28 -6.70
CA HIS A 141 -12.13 11.21 -6.62
C HIS A 141 -13.26 11.48 -5.61
N GLY A 142 -13.39 12.73 -5.15
CA GLY A 142 -14.47 13.16 -4.27
C GLY A 142 -14.27 12.82 -2.80
N TYR A 143 -13.06 12.44 -2.39
CA TYR A 143 -12.72 12.25 -0.98
C TYR A 143 -12.01 13.49 -0.43
N THR A 144 -12.24 13.80 0.84
CA THR A 144 -11.57 14.90 1.55
C THR A 144 -10.38 14.45 2.37
N GLY A 145 -10.20 13.14 2.53
CA GLY A 145 -9.09 12.57 3.29
C GLY A 145 -9.25 11.09 3.55
N VAL A 146 -8.38 10.55 4.40
CA VAL A 146 -8.44 9.18 4.91
C VAL A 146 -8.82 9.19 6.39
N TYR A 147 -9.48 8.12 6.83
CA TYR A 147 -9.78 7.86 8.23
C TYR A 147 -9.14 6.53 8.62
N VAL A 148 -8.11 6.58 9.45
CA VAL A 148 -7.35 5.38 9.85
C VAL A 148 -7.95 4.78 11.12
N ILE A 149 -8.30 3.51 11.05
CA ILE A 149 -8.74 2.69 12.17
C ILE A 149 -7.69 1.62 12.40
N TYR A 150 -7.07 1.63 13.58
CA TYR A 150 -6.15 0.57 13.96
C TYR A 150 -6.84 -0.35 14.97
N ASP A 151 -7.30 -1.50 14.48
CA ASP A 151 -7.83 -2.55 15.32
C ASP A 151 -6.69 -3.26 16.07
N GLU A 152 -6.93 -3.59 17.33
CA GLU A 152 -5.95 -4.25 18.21
C GLU A 152 -4.66 -3.44 18.49
N PHE A 153 -4.68 -2.10 18.39
CA PHE A 153 -3.51 -1.25 18.68
C PHE A 153 -2.93 -1.48 20.09
N SER A 154 -3.77 -1.81 21.07
CA SER A 154 -3.33 -2.18 22.42
C SER A 154 -2.41 -3.41 22.45
N LYS A 155 -2.71 -4.43 21.65
CA LYS A 155 -1.87 -5.63 21.52
C LYS A 155 -0.51 -5.32 20.87
N TYR A 156 -0.52 -4.42 19.89
CA TYR A 156 0.74 -3.94 19.30
C TYR A 156 1.60 -3.21 20.33
N LEU A 157 1.00 -2.34 21.16
CA LEU A 157 1.73 -1.64 22.23
C LEU A 157 2.28 -2.62 23.27
N GLU A 158 1.48 -3.59 23.73
CA GLU A 158 1.92 -4.61 24.69
C GLU A 158 3.13 -5.40 24.19
N ALA A 159 3.11 -5.79 22.90
CA ALA A 159 4.22 -6.54 22.30
C ALA A 159 5.52 -5.72 22.18
N ASN A 160 5.41 -4.40 21.96
CA ASN A 160 6.57 -3.54 21.73
C ASN A 160 7.08 -2.81 22.99
N ILE A 161 6.24 -2.64 24.03
CA ILE A 161 6.67 -2.06 25.32
C ILE A 161 7.59 -3.04 26.06
N SER A 162 7.42 -4.34 25.91
CA SER A 162 8.29 -5.34 26.51
C SER A 162 9.74 -5.31 26.00
N GLU A 163 9.96 -4.80 24.79
CA GLU A 163 11.31 -4.65 24.22
C GLU A 163 12.01 -3.35 24.64
N ALA A 164 11.29 -2.35 25.10
CA ALA A 164 11.84 -1.06 25.56
C ALA A 164 12.27 -1.04 27.03
N SER A 165 12.12 -2.16 27.75
CA SER A 165 12.37 -2.27 29.20
C SER A 165 13.62 -3.10 29.56
N VAL A 166 14.58 -3.23 28.64
CA VAL A 166 15.88 -3.90 28.89
C VAL A 166 17.03 -2.91 28.76
#